data_5a30add44db7ba0a14b5929f22fef76d
#
_entry.id   5a30add44db7ba0a14b5929f22fef76d
#
_cell.length_a   1.000
_cell.length_b   1.000
_cell.length_c   1.000
_cell.angle_alpha   90.00
_cell.angle_beta   90.00
_cell.angle_gamma   90.00
#
_symmetry.space_group_name_H-M   'P 1'
#
loop_
_entity.id
_entity.type
_entity.pdbx_description
1 polymer ?
#
loop_
_entity_poly.entity_id
_entity_poly.type
_entity_poly.pdbx_seq_one_letter_code
_entity_poly.pdbx_strand_id
1 'polypeptide(L)'
;LADDLCCSDENSVMSQMIKIYNQYNCSVVAIEEVPISQTSKYGIITGNLVDKSNDTYQITDMVEKPKETEAPSNMAIIGRYILTPDIFDILEKIKIDKSGEIQITDALKVQAKQGKVIGYKFKGKRFDCGSIKGYLEANNYLAIDL
;
A
#
# COMPACT_ATOMS: atom_id res chain seq x y z
N LEU A 1 1.11 -6.79 6.02
CA LEU A 1 0.13 -7.29 6.97
C LEU A 1 -0.15 -8.79 6.69
N ALA A 2 -0.43 -9.56 7.73
CA ALA A 2 -0.58 -11.01 7.61
C ALA A 2 -1.94 -11.43 7.02
N ASP A 3 -2.92 -10.56 7.12
CA ASP A 3 -4.28 -10.73 6.64
C ASP A 3 -4.48 -10.32 5.16
N ASP A 4 -3.52 -9.63 4.55
CA ASP A 4 -3.51 -9.33 3.13
C ASP A 4 -2.88 -10.48 2.33
N LEU A 5 -3.70 -11.34 1.74
CA LEU A 5 -3.23 -12.36 0.81
C LEU A 5 -3.19 -11.81 -0.61
N CYS A 6 -2.01 -11.84 -1.23
CA CYS A 6 -1.83 -11.39 -2.61
C CYS A 6 -1.39 -12.56 -3.50
N CYS A 7 -2.16 -12.85 -4.52
CA CYS A 7 -1.90 -13.90 -5.52
C CYS A 7 -1.55 -13.27 -6.87
N SER A 8 -0.67 -13.92 -7.61
CA SER A 8 -0.30 -13.52 -8.97
C SER A 8 0.20 -14.73 -9.74
N ASP A 9 -0.15 -14.83 -11.01
CA ASP A 9 0.09 -16.01 -11.84
C ASP A 9 1.57 -16.15 -12.27
N GLU A 10 2.30 -15.04 -12.44
CA GLU A 10 3.67 -15.07 -12.95
C GLU A 10 4.72 -14.90 -11.83
N ASN A 11 4.66 -13.78 -11.10
CA ASN A 11 5.63 -13.41 -10.09
C ASN A 11 4.93 -12.95 -8.84
N SER A 12 5.39 -13.39 -7.66
CA SER A 12 4.82 -12.89 -6.41
C SER A 12 4.82 -11.36 -6.38
N VAL A 13 3.82 -10.78 -5.72
CA VAL A 13 3.72 -9.31 -5.58
C VAL A 13 4.99 -8.73 -4.97
N MET A 14 5.61 -9.42 -4.01
CA MET A 14 6.88 -8.98 -3.44
C MET A 14 8.01 -8.99 -4.46
N SER A 15 8.10 -10.00 -5.34
CA SER A 15 9.10 -10.02 -6.43
C SER A 15 8.89 -8.87 -7.42
N GLN A 16 7.64 -8.52 -7.71
CA GLN A 16 7.32 -7.36 -8.54
C GLN A 16 7.78 -6.06 -7.86
N MET A 17 7.48 -5.88 -6.57
CA MET A 17 7.89 -4.70 -5.79
C MET A 17 9.42 -4.56 -5.69
N ILE A 18 10.17 -5.67 -5.57
CA ILE A 18 11.63 -5.65 -5.55
C ILE A 18 12.20 -5.10 -6.86
N LYS A 19 11.60 -5.42 -8.01
CA LYS A 19 12.00 -4.83 -9.30
C LYS A 19 11.83 -3.32 -9.30
N ILE A 20 10.71 -2.83 -8.77
CA ILE A 20 10.43 -1.39 -8.63
C ILE A 20 11.41 -0.74 -7.66
N TYR A 21 11.70 -1.37 -6.52
CA TYR A 21 12.70 -0.89 -5.59
C TYR A 21 14.08 -0.75 -6.25
N ASN A 22 14.53 -1.75 -7.00
CA ASN A 22 15.82 -1.72 -7.70
C ASN A 22 15.89 -0.62 -8.76
N GLN A 23 14.75 -0.23 -9.35
CA GLN A 23 14.67 0.85 -10.33
C GLN A 23 14.73 2.23 -9.69
N TYR A 24 14.02 2.44 -8.58
CA TYR A 24 13.83 3.76 -7.98
C TYR A 24 14.68 4.02 -6.73
N ASN A 25 15.19 2.97 -6.08
CA ASN A 25 16.05 3.05 -4.89
C ASN A 25 15.42 3.83 -3.71
N CYS A 26 14.10 3.68 -3.51
CA CYS A 26 13.33 4.34 -2.47
C CYS A 26 12.25 3.40 -1.91
N SER A 27 11.57 3.79 -0.85
CA SER A 27 10.48 3.00 -0.29
C SER A 27 9.39 2.73 -1.34
N VAL A 28 8.89 1.49 -1.37
CA VAL A 28 7.83 1.05 -2.28
C VAL A 28 6.64 0.55 -1.46
N VAL A 29 5.47 1.05 -1.76
CA VAL A 29 4.21 0.57 -1.18
C VAL A 29 3.33 -0.02 -2.28
N ALA A 30 2.76 -1.18 -2.02
CA ALA A 30 1.77 -1.74 -2.93
C ALA A 30 0.45 -0.97 -2.79
N ILE A 31 -0.14 -0.62 -3.91
CA ILE A 31 -1.40 0.13 -3.97
C ILE A 31 -2.43 -0.58 -4.84
N GLU A 32 -3.70 -0.33 -4.54
CA GLU A 32 -4.86 -0.86 -5.26
C GLU A 32 -5.95 0.20 -5.36
N GLU A 33 -6.70 0.21 -6.45
CA GLU A 33 -7.91 1.01 -6.52
C GLU A 33 -9.04 0.34 -5.74
N VAL A 34 -9.63 1.05 -4.80
CA VAL A 34 -10.76 0.58 -4.00
C VAL A 34 -12.01 1.44 -4.28
N PRO A 35 -13.21 0.92 -4.06
CA PRO A 35 -14.42 1.76 -4.05
C PRO A 35 -14.26 2.91 -3.06
N ILE A 36 -14.74 4.10 -3.40
CA ILE A 36 -14.68 5.29 -2.52
C ILE A 36 -15.27 5.00 -1.13
N SER A 37 -16.35 4.24 -1.06
CA SER A 37 -16.97 3.81 0.20
C SER A 37 -16.08 2.95 1.11
N GLN A 38 -14.93 2.49 0.62
CA GLN A 38 -13.97 1.71 1.39
C GLN A 38 -12.70 2.48 1.79
N THR A 39 -12.53 3.71 1.31
CA THR A 39 -11.32 4.52 1.57
C THR A 39 -11.07 4.72 3.07
N SER A 40 -12.11 4.78 3.89
CA SER A 40 -12.00 4.90 5.35
C SER A 40 -11.35 3.69 6.06
N LYS A 41 -11.02 2.62 5.33
CA LYS A 41 -10.35 1.44 5.89
C LYS A 41 -8.83 1.45 5.68
N TYR A 42 -8.32 2.30 4.79
CA TYR A 42 -6.94 2.25 4.29
C TYR A 42 -6.25 3.60 4.37
N GLY A 43 -4.92 3.58 4.34
CA GLY A 43 -4.15 4.75 3.96
C GLY A 43 -4.39 5.06 2.47
N ILE A 44 -4.77 6.29 2.15
CA ILE A 44 -5.07 6.74 0.78
C ILE A 44 -3.97 7.67 0.31
N ILE A 45 -3.44 7.42 -0.89
CA ILE A 45 -2.35 8.19 -1.45
C ILE A 45 -2.82 9.34 -2.35
N THR A 46 -1.95 10.36 -2.43
CA THR A 46 -1.92 11.34 -3.54
C THR A 46 -0.59 11.17 -4.26
N GLY A 47 -0.62 11.11 -5.58
CA GLY A 47 0.60 10.92 -6.36
C GLY A 47 0.38 11.09 -7.85
N ASN A 48 1.48 11.15 -8.59
CA ASN A 48 1.50 11.30 -10.04
C ASN A 48 2.02 10.01 -10.68
N LEU A 49 1.38 9.57 -11.76
CA LEU A 49 1.86 8.46 -12.57
C LEU A 49 3.23 8.81 -13.16
N VAL A 50 4.26 8.05 -12.87
CA VAL A 50 5.62 8.28 -13.37
C VAL A 50 6.08 7.23 -14.38
N ASP A 51 5.52 6.02 -14.31
CA ASP A 51 5.74 4.99 -15.32
C ASP A 51 4.44 4.24 -15.59
N LYS A 52 3.86 4.51 -16.78
CA LYS A 52 2.62 3.87 -17.21
C LYS A 52 2.81 2.38 -17.53
N SER A 53 3.98 1.98 -17.95
CA SER A 53 4.26 0.59 -18.32
C SER A 53 4.30 -0.34 -17.11
N ASN A 54 4.67 0.21 -15.95
CA ASN A 54 4.77 -0.49 -14.67
C ASN A 54 3.74 -0.05 -13.64
N ASP A 55 2.75 0.78 -14.01
CA ASP A 55 1.72 1.28 -13.09
C ASP A 55 2.32 1.84 -11.78
N THR A 56 3.38 2.67 -11.91
CA THR A 56 4.10 3.28 -10.78
C THR A 56 3.79 4.75 -10.62
N TYR A 57 3.62 5.16 -9.38
CA TYR A 57 3.22 6.50 -8.97
C TYR A 57 4.24 7.09 -8.01
N GLN A 58 4.73 8.29 -8.28
CA GLN A 58 5.45 9.08 -7.28
C GLN A 58 4.45 9.59 -6.26
N ILE A 59 4.50 9.06 -5.05
CA ILE A 59 3.62 9.52 -3.97
C ILE A 59 4.11 10.88 -3.46
N THR A 60 3.17 11.81 -3.31
CA THR A 60 3.43 13.17 -2.81
C THR A 60 2.81 13.41 -1.45
N ASP A 61 1.71 12.73 -1.14
CA ASP A 61 1.04 12.80 0.16
C ASP A 61 0.24 11.51 0.42
N MET A 62 -0.17 11.31 1.67
CA MET A 62 -1.05 10.23 2.07
C MET A 62 -1.83 10.59 3.34
N VAL A 63 -3.00 10.00 3.49
CA VAL A 63 -3.91 10.21 4.64
C VAL A 63 -4.38 8.86 5.16
N GLU A 64 -4.19 8.61 6.44
CA GLU A 64 -4.63 7.38 7.10
C GLU A 64 -6.15 7.44 7.34
N LYS A 65 -6.86 6.45 6.82
CA LYS A 65 -8.30 6.20 7.02
C LYS A 65 -9.16 7.48 6.92
N PRO A 66 -9.09 8.22 5.81
CA PRO A 66 -9.87 9.45 5.64
C PRO A 66 -11.37 9.14 5.60
N LYS A 67 -12.20 10.09 5.93
CA LYS A 67 -13.62 10.01 5.59
C LYS A 67 -13.78 9.97 4.07
N GLU A 68 -14.84 9.32 3.58
CA GLU A 68 -15.09 9.21 2.12
C GLU A 68 -15.04 10.56 1.41
N THR A 69 -15.61 11.60 2.03
CA THR A 69 -15.66 12.97 1.50
C THR A 69 -14.31 13.69 1.54
N GLU A 70 -13.35 13.18 2.29
CA GLU A 70 -12.03 13.78 2.52
C GLU A 70 -10.92 12.96 1.83
N ALA A 71 -11.26 11.81 1.25
CA ALA A 71 -10.31 10.95 0.57
C ALA A 71 -9.75 11.66 -0.68
N PRO A 72 -8.41 11.84 -0.78
CA PRO A 72 -7.80 12.57 -1.89
C PRO A 72 -7.85 11.79 -3.21
N SER A 73 -8.05 10.48 -3.14
CA SER A 73 -8.17 9.57 -4.28
C SER A 73 -8.86 8.29 -3.84
N ASN A 74 -8.93 7.29 -4.73
CA ASN A 74 -9.36 5.93 -4.40
C ASN A 74 -8.17 4.93 -4.41
N MET A 75 -6.94 5.41 -4.43
CA MET A 75 -5.73 4.58 -4.42
C MET A 75 -5.34 4.26 -2.98
N ALA A 76 -5.59 3.03 -2.56
CA ALA A 76 -5.36 2.54 -1.21
C ALA A 76 -4.00 1.87 -1.08
N ILE A 77 -3.31 2.12 0.02
CA ILE A 77 -2.15 1.35 0.44
C ILE A 77 -2.64 0.02 1.00
N ILE A 78 -2.08 -1.07 0.49
CA ILE A 78 -2.31 -2.41 1.04
C ILE A 78 -1.10 -2.87 1.86
N GLY A 79 -1.25 -3.89 2.65
CA GLY A 79 -0.27 -4.32 3.65
C GLY A 79 1.04 -4.91 3.10
N ARG A 80 1.58 -4.39 2.00
CA ARG A 80 2.87 -4.81 1.42
C ARG A 80 3.77 -3.61 1.22
N TYR A 81 4.97 -3.68 1.83
CA TYR A 81 5.94 -2.59 1.88
C TYR A 81 7.34 -3.10 1.61
N ILE A 82 8.14 -2.30 0.90
CA ILE A 82 9.60 -2.32 0.95
C ILE A 82 10.01 -0.95 1.48
N LEU A 83 10.71 -0.91 2.58
CA LEU A 83 11.04 0.31 3.29
C LEU A 83 12.55 0.54 3.27
N THR A 84 12.97 1.77 3.04
CA THR A 84 14.37 2.15 3.20
C THR A 84 14.72 2.34 4.68
N PRO A 85 15.98 2.10 5.13
CA PRO A 85 16.34 2.12 6.54
C PRO A 85 16.07 3.45 7.26
N ASP A 86 16.10 4.58 6.56
CA ASP A 86 15.83 5.91 7.10
C ASP A 86 14.39 6.07 7.66
N ILE A 87 13.50 5.12 7.38
CA ILE A 87 12.15 5.09 7.98
C ILE A 87 12.20 4.99 9.51
N PHE A 88 13.19 4.29 10.08
CA PHE A 88 13.33 4.15 11.53
C PHE A 88 13.66 5.48 12.21
N ASP A 89 14.57 6.26 11.63
CA ASP A 89 14.90 7.61 12.14
C ASP A 89 13.69 8.57 12.10
N ILE A 90 12.78 8.34 11.16
CA ILE A 90 11.55 9.11 11.06
C ILE A 90 10.54 8.63 12.11
N LEU A 91 10.35 7.30 12.25
CA LEU A 91 9.43 6.72 13.23
C LEU A 91 9.75 7.14 14.67
N GLU A 92 11.03 7.24 15.03
CA GLU A 92 11.45 7.73 16.36
C GLU A 92 10.99 9.17 16.66
N LYS A 93 10.75 9.98 15.62
CA LYS A 93 10.34 11.39 15.73
C LYS A 93 8.84 11.60 15.55
N ILE A 94 8.12 10.60 15.10
CA ILE A 94 6.66 10.64 14.91
C ILE A 94 5.97 10.65 16.27
N LYS A 95 5.01 11.53 16.42
CA LYS A 95 4.18 11.58 17.63
C LYS A 95 3.13 10.47 17.57
N ILE A 96 2.87 9.91 18.74
CA ILE A 96 1.74 8.99 18.94
C ILE A 96 0.43 9.72 18.56
N ASP A 97 -0.39 9.05 17.78
CA ASP A 97 -1.68 9.58 17.35
C ASP A 97 -2.75 9.54 18.47
N LYS A 98 -3.98 9.95 18.16
CA LYS A 98 -5.10 9.95 19.12
C LYS A 98 -5.53 8.54 19.55
N SER A 99 -5.17 7.50 18.79
CA SER A 99 -5.44 6.10 19.13
C SER A 99 -4.40 5.50 20.07
N GLY A 100 -3.28 6.21 20.32
CA GLY A 100 -2.16 5.71 21.09
C GLY A 100 -1.13 4.94 20.27
N GLU A 101 -1.20 5.02 18.93
CA GLU A 101 -0.35 4.27 18.01
C GLU A 101 0.57 5.21 17.21
N ILE A 102 1.70 4.66 16.74
CA ILE A 102 2.56 5.28 15.74
C ILE A 102 2.17 4.70 14.38
N GLN A 103 1.60 5.53 13.51
CA GLN A 103 1.15 5.10 12.20
C GLN A 103 2.30 5.10 11.19
N ILE A 104 2.51 3.96 10.53
CA ILE A 104 3.52 3.86 9.46
C ILE A 104 3.22 4.84 8.31
N THR A 105 1.95 5.13 8.07
CA THR A 105 1.50 6.08 7.05
C THR A 105 2.06 7.50 7.32
N ASP A 106 2.17 7.91 8.58
CA ASP A 106 2.76 9.21 8.93
C ASP A 106 4.25 9.28 8.62
N ALA A 107 4.99 8.20 8.87
CA ALA A 107 6.41 8.11 8.52
C ALA A 107 6.62 8.08 7.00
N LEU A 108 5.83 7.30 6.28
CA LEU A 108 5.85 7.27 4.82
C LEU A 108 5.47 8.63 4.20
N LYS A 109 4.54 9.37 4.82
CA LYS A 109 4.20 10.73 4.42
C LYS A 109 5.40 11.68 4.49
N VAL A 110 6.25 11.54 5.50
CA VAL A 110 7.50 12.33 5.59
C VAL A 110 8.45 11.97 4.46
N GLN A 111 8.65 10.68 4.17
CA GLN A 111 9.47 10.24 3.03
C GLN A 111 8.86 10.67 1.68
N ALA A 112 7.53 10.62 1.54
CA ALA A 112 6.82 11.04 0.32
C ALA A 112 7.08 12.52 -0.02
N LYS A 113 7.06 13.39 1.00
CA LYS A 113 7.41 14.82 0.83
C LYS A 113 8.87 15.05 0.41
N GLN A 114 9.75 14.06 0.63
CA GLN A 114 11.13 14.07 0.17
C GLN A 114 11.31 13.43 -1.22
N GLY A 115 10.21 13.00 -1.86
CA GLY A 115 10.25 12.28 -3.14
C GLY A 115 10.76 10.84 -3.04
N LYS A 116 10.71 10.22 -1.86
CA LYS A 116 11.32 8.90 -1.57
C LYS A 116 10.31 7.76 -1.42
N VAL A 117 9.11 7.89 -1.95
CA VAL A 117 8.09 6.83 -1.90
C VAL A 117 7.46 6.62 -3.28
N ILE A 118 7.51 5.38 -3.74
CA ILE A 118 6.81 4.92 -4.93
C ILE A 118 5.60 4.07 -4.54
N GLY A 119 4.44 4.39 -5.10
CA GLY A 119 3.28 3.52 -5.12
C GLY A 119 3.33 2.60 -6.34
N TYR A 120 3.20 1.32 -6.12
CA TYR A 120 3.17 0.33 -7.19
C TYR A 120 1.81 -0.38 -7.22
N LYS A 121 1.06 -0.18 -8.31
CA LYS A 121 -0.18 -0.92 -8.57
C LYS A 121 0.20 -2.29 -9.14
N PHE A 122 0.30 -3.27 -8.26
CA PHE A 122 0.79 -4.60 -8.60
C PHE A 122 -0.16 -5.37 -9.53
N LYS A 123 0.41 -6.32 -10.26
CA LYS A 123 -0.34 -7.27 -11.08
C LYS A 123 -0.66 -8.50 -10.23
N GLY A 124 -1.96 -8.76 -10.06
CA GLY A 124 -2.43 -9.86 -9.23
C GLY A 124 -3.77 -9.55 -8.57
N LYS A 125 -4.16 -10.41 -7.67
CA LYS A 125 -5.40 -10.32 -6.91
C LYS A 125 -5.10 -10.28 -5.41
N ARG A 126 -5.75 -9.37 -4.70
CA ARG A 126 -5.69 -9.26 -3.25
C ARG A 126 -6.96 -9.79 -2.61
N PHE A 127 -6.80 -10.44 -1.46
CA PHE A 127 -7.88 -10.83 -0.57
C PHE A 127 -7.61 -10.28 0.82
N ASP A 128 -8.56 -9.55 1.37
CA ASP A 128 -8.55 -9.06 2.75
C ASP A 128 -9.08 -10.18 3.68
N CYS A 129 -8.17 -11.06 4.10
CA CYS A 129 -8.52 -12.19 4.98
C CYS A 129 -8.79 -11.77 6.44
N GLY A 130 -8.64 -10.49 6.79
CA GLY A 130 -9.12 -9.92 8.04
C GLY A 130 -10.64 -9.88 8.15
N SER A 131 -11.36 -10.04 7.04
CA SER A 131 -12.80 -10.18 6.99
C SER A 131 -13.21 -11.63 6.66
N ILE A 132 -14.34 -12.11 7.24
CA ILE A 132 -14.90 -13.46 6.94
C ILE A 132 -15.14 -13.59 5.43
N LYS A 133 -15.66 -12.56 4.79
CA LYS A 133 -15.94 -12.55 3.36
C LYS A 133 -14.66 -12.73 2.55
N GLY A 134 -13.64 -11.91 2.79
CA GLY A 134 -12.35 -11.98 2.08
C GLY A 134 -11.62 -13.31 2.33
N TYR A 135 -11.70 -13.84 3.54
CA TYR A 135 -11.16 -15.16 3.86
C TYR A 135 -11.82 -16.28 3.03
N LEU A 136 -13.16 -16.28 2.93
CA LEU A 136 -13.91 -17.24 2.10
C LEU A 136 -13.61 -17.07 0.62
N GLU A 137 -13.51 -15.83 0.13
CA GLU A 137 -13.15 -15.54 -1.25
C GLU A 137 -11.75 -16.05 -1.59
N ALA A 138 -10.78 -15.88 -0.69
CA ALA A 138 -9.42 -16.41 -0.84
C ALA A 138 -9.42 -17.95 -0.93
N ASN A 139 -10.13 -18.62 -0.01
CA ASN A 139 -10.21 -20.08 -0.02
C ASN A 139 -10.87 -20.60 -1.31
N ASN A 140 -11.96 -20.00 -1.75
CA ASN A 140 -12.63 -20.39 -2.99
C ASN A 140 -11.73 -20.19 -4.21
N TYR A 141 -10.98 -19.08 -4.25
CA TYR A 141 -10.04 -18.82 -5.34
C TYR A 141 -8.92 -19.84 -5.43
N LEU A 142 -8.32 -20.15 -4.29
CA LEU A 142 -7.21 -21.11 -4.23
C LEU A 142 -7.66 -22.58 -4.37
N ALA A 143 -8.90 -22.89 -4.04
CA ALA A 143 -9.44 -24.27 -4.18
C ALA A 143 -9.74 -24.67 -5.63
N ILE A 144 -9.78 -23.72 -6.57
CA ILE A 144 -10.02 -24.02 -8.00
C ILE A 144 -8.79 -24.69 -8.64
N ASP A 145 -7.60 -24.47 -8.08
CA ASP A 145 -6.33 -25.01 -8.60
C ASP A 145 -5.90 -26.32 -7.91
N LEU A 146 -6.77 -26.90 -7.06
CA LEU A 146 -6.59 -28.20 -6.39
C LEU A 146 -7.43 -29.29 -7.04
#